data_ac3e810356224959ccaa4edcf576f8b7
#
_entry.id   ac3e810356224959ccaa4edcf576f8b7
#
_cell.length_a   1.000
_cell.length_b   1.000
_cell.length_c   1.000
_cell.angle_alpha   90.00
_cell.angle_beta   90.00
_cell.angle_gamma   90.00
#
_symmetry.space_group_name_H-M   'P 1'
#
loop_
_entity.id
_entity.type
_entity.pdbx_description
1 polymer ?
#
loop_
_entity_poly.entity_id
_entity_poly.type
_entity_poly.pdbx_seq_one_letter_code
_entity_poly.pdbx_strand_id
1 'polypeptide(L)'
;MALSATTTLPHAVGSVAAAFINEDFQRHTSQFVGGTLESFEVAGDVDGAFSTTSVRTLPTTRLPEIARKFVGEKLTVTQVENWEAPAADGSRQSNITLKIAGAPLDVTAVQRLVAEGGNTRIELEGNVTSSVPFLGGKIAEAAEPMVSKALNIQSQQAQAWLESH
;
A
#
# COMPACT_ATOMS: atom_id res chain seq x y z
N MET A 1 -4.00 -9.24 13.27
CA MET A 1 -3.30 -10.11 12.32
C MET A 1 -2.06 -9.39 11.79
N ALA A 2 -0.91 -10.00 11.98
CA ALA A 2 0.35 -9.51 11.45
C ALA A 2 0.49 -9.95 9.99
N LEU A 3 1.09 -9.11 9.15
CA LEU A 3 1.43 -9.44 7.78
C LEU A 3 2.87 -9.00 7.48
N SER A 4 3.54 -9.71 6.59
CA SER A 4 4.89 -9.37 6.16
C SER A 4 5.13 -9.85 4.74
N ALA A 5 5.98 -9.12 4.02
CA ALA A 5 6.39 -9.50 2.67
C ALA A 5 7.76 -8.90 2.35
N THR A 6 8.48 -9.55 1.46
CA THR A 6 9.77 -9.07 0.96
C THR A 6 9.82 -9.28 -0.55
N THR A 7 10.24 -8.24 -1.27
CA THR A 7 10.39 -8.28 -2.74
C THR A 7 11.70 -7.60 -3.10
N THR A 8 12.46 -8.18 -4.01
CA THR A 8 13.71 -7.56 -4.51
C THR A 8 13.52 -7.15 -5.97
N LEU A 9 13.87 -5.91 -6.28
CA LEU A 9 13.76 -5.34 -7.62
C LEU A 9 15.16 -4.99 -8.15
N PRO A 10 15.44 -5.25 -9.44
CA PRO A 10 16.73 -4.92 -10.06
C PRO A 10 16.80 -3.44 -10.46
N HIS A 11 16.40 -2.55 -9.58
CA HIS A 11 16.35 -1.10 -9.78
C HIS A 11 16.81 -0.40 -8.52
N ALA A 12 17.46 0.75 -8.66
CA ALA A 12 17.94 1.55 -7.54
C ALA A 12 16.76 2.13 -6.73
N VAL A 13 16.99 2.37 -5.44
CA VAL A 13 15.95 2.91 -4.54
C VAL A 13 15.34 4.20 -5.08
N GLY A 14 16.16 5.10 -5.64
CA GLY A 14 15.65 6.36 -6.21
C GLY A 14 14.62 6.12 -7.33
N SER A 15 14.86 5.13 -8.18
CA SER A 15 13.93 4.77 -9.26
C SER A 15 12.65 4.16 -8.71
N VAL A 16 12.76 3.29 -7.72
CA VAL A 16 11.59 2.66 -7.08
C VAL A 16 10.74 3.71 -6.37
N ALA A 17 11.36 4.59 -5.60
CA ALA A 17 10.67 5.67 -4.92
C ALA A 17 9.98 6.62 -5.90
N ALA A 18 10.65 6.95 -7.02
CA ALA A 18 10.07 7.79 -8.07
C ALA A 18 8.83 7.16 -8.69
N ALA A 19 8.83 5.84 -8.88
CA ALA A 19 7.64 5.14 -9.36
C ALA A 19 6.49 5.25 -8.35
N PHE A 20 6.77 5.05 -7.07
CA PHE A 20 5.74 5.06 -6.02
C PHE A 20 5.07 6.43 -5.86
N ILE A 21 5.75 7.52 -6.20
CA ILE A 21 5.17 8.87 -6.15
C ILE A 21 4.62 9.33 -7.51
N ASN A 22 4.64 8.47 -8.51
CA ASN A 22 4.12 8.79 -9.85
C ASN A 22 2.63 8.46 -9.91
N GLU A 23 1.82 9.46 -10.26
CA GLU A 23 0.35 9.28 -10.31
C GLU A 23 -0.06 8.24 -11.36
N ASP A 24 0.61 8.21 -12.51
CA ASP A 24 0.28 7.23 -13.56
C ASP A 24 0.56 5.81 -13.10
N PHE A 25 1.62 5.60 -12.34
CA PHE A 25 1.90 4.31 -11.72
C PHE A 25 0.80 3.92 -10.72
N GLN A 26 0.38 4.85 -9.87
CA GLN A 26 -0.70 4.60 -8.91
C GLN A 26 -2.02 4.28 -9.63
N ARG A 27 -2.30 4.97 -10.72
CA ARG A 27 -3.47 4.68 -11.57
C ARG A 27 -3.38 3.29 -12.19
N HIS A 28 -2.20 2.93 -12.70
CA HIS A 28 -1.94 1.61 -13.26
C HIS A 28 -2.18 0.49 -12.23
N THR A 29 -1.62 0.62 -11.03
CA THR A 29 -1.81 -0.40 -9.98
C THR A 29 -3.26 -0.51 -9.55
N SER A 30 -3.99 0.60 -9.49
CA SER A 30 -5.42 0.61 -9.15
C SER A 30 -6.23 -0.14 -10.22
N GLN A 31 -5.97 0.12 -11.49
CA GLN A 31 -6.65 -0.54 -12.60
C GLN A 31 -6.30 -2.03 -12.66
N PHE A 32 -5.08 -2.39 -12.32
CA PHE A 32 -4.65 -3.79 -12.32
C PHE A 32 -5.49 -4.64 -11.37
N VAL A 33 -5.93 -4.08 -10.25
CA VAL A 33 -6.79 -4.80 -9.29
C VAL A 33 -8.29 -4.55 -9.54
N GLY A 34 -8.64 -3.98 -10.68
CA GLY A 34 -10.03 -3.73 -11.07
C GLY A 34 -10.65 -2.50 -10.46
N GLY A 35 -9.84 -1.62 -9.90
CA GLY A 35 -10.30 -0.39 -9.23
C GLY A 35 -10.04 0.87 -10.03
N THR A 36 -10.34 2.00 -9.41
CA THR A 36 -10.16 3.33 -9.98
C THR A 36 -9.42 4.21 -8.97
N LEU A 37 -8.38 4.89 -9.43
CA LEU A 37 -7.72 5.92 -8.63
C LEU A 37 -8.56 7.20 -8.69
N GLU A 38 -9.12 7.60 -7.56
CA GLU A 38 -9.94 8.81 -7.47
C GLU A 38 -9.09 10.06 -7.29
N SER A 39 -8.05 9.97 -6.47
CA SER A 39 -7.11 11.07 -6.26
C SER A 39 -5.75 10.57 -5.79
N PHE A 40 -4.72 11.35 -6.08
CA PHE A 40 -3.37 11.10 -5.59
C PHE A 40 -2.68 12.44 -5.33
N GLU A 41 -2.19 12.62 -4.12
CA GLU A 41 -1.54 13.86 -3.70
C GLU A 41 -0.20 13.56 -3.06
N VAL A 42 0.78 14.41 -3.34
CA VAL A 42 2.11 14.38 -2.72
C VAL A 42 2.30 15.71 -2.01
N ALA A 43 2.65 15.65 -0.72
CA ALA A 43 2.89 16.84 0.10
C ALA A 43 4.24 16.76 0.76
N GLY A 44 4.99 17.86 0.73
CA GLY A 44 6.33 17.94 1.29
C GLY A 44 7.41 17.88 0.23
N ASP A 45 8.64 17.64 0.67
CA ASP A 45 9.82 17.60 -0.19
C ASP A 45 10.18 16.15 -0.51
N VAL A 46 10.03 15.74 -1.76
CA VAL A 46 10.30 14.35 -2.19
C VAL A 46 11.76 13.93 -2.03
N ASP A 47 12.67 14.88 -1.90
CA ASP A 47 14.08 14.62 -1.61
C ASP A 47 14.36 14.57 -0.10
N GLY A 48 13.39 14.90 0.71
CA GLY A 48 13.43 14.83 2.17
C GLY A 48 12.27 14.01 2.71
N ALA A 49 11.61 14.52 3.75
CA ALA A 49 10.41 13.91 4.28
C ALA A 49 9.19 14.42 3.53
N PHE A 50 8.30 13.51 3.14
CA PHE A 50 7.07 13.87 2.42
C PHE A 50 5.96 12.87 2.73
N SER A 51 4.77 13.14 2.26
CA SER A 51 3.65 12.20 2.37
C SER A 51 2.92 12.06 1.05
N THR A 52 2.33 10.88 0.85
CA THR A 52 1.42 10.64 -0.27
C THR A 52 0.06 10.22 0.28
N THR A 53 -1.00 10.65 -0.40
CA THR A 53 -2.36 10.25 -0.07
C THR A 53 -3.03 9.80 -1.36
N SER A 54 -3.46 8.54 -1.40
CA SER A 54 -4.21 8.00 -2.52
C SER A 54 -5.60 7.58 -2.06
N VAL A 55 -6.60 7.87 -2.89
CA VAL A 55 -7.97 7.42 -2.68
C VAL A 55 -8.37 6.57 -3.87
N ARG A 56 -8.78 5.34 -3.60
CA ARG A 56 -9.19 4.37 -4.61
C ARG A 56 -10.57 3.83 -4.31
N THR A 57 -11.30 3.52 -5.36
CA THR A 57 -12.52 2.73 -5.25
C THR A 57 -12.27 1.35 -5.86
N LEU A 58 -12.72 0.33 -5.18
CA LEU A 58 -12.54 -1.06 -5.58
C LEU A 58 -13.90 -1.77 -5.57
N PRO A 59 -14.12 -2.76 -6.46
CA PRO A 59 -15.32 -3.59 -6.39
C PRO A 59 -15.24 -4.50 -5.17
N THR A 60 -16.39 -4.79 -4.55
CA THR A 60 -16.47 -5.63 -3.36
C THR A 60 -16.77 -7.09 -3.66
N THR A 61 -16.87 -7.47 -4.93
CA THR A 61 -17.25 -8.80 -5.38
C THR A 61 -16.33 -9.92 -4.89
N ARG A 62 -15.06 -9.60 -4.61
CA ARG A 62 -14.07 -10.56 -4.11
C ARG A 62 -13.89 -10.55 -2.61
N LEU A 63 -14.58 -9.66 -1.90
CA LEU A 63 -14.51 -9.60 -0.45
C LEU A 63 -15.28 -10.76 0.18
N PRO A 64 -14.81 -11.28 1.33
CA PRO A 64 -15.60 -12.20 2.14
C PRO A 64 -16.94 -11.58 2.50
N GLU A 65 -17.98 -12.39 2.59
CA GLU A 65 -19.33 -11.92 2.89
C GLU A 65 -19.40 -11.12 4.20
N ILE A 66 -18.64 -11.54 5.20
CA ILE A 66 -18.57 -10.83 6.49
C ILE A 66 -18.07 -9.40 6.33
N ALA A 67 -17.14 -9.17 5.40
CA ALA A 67 -16.61 -7.82 5.13
C ALA A 67 -17.58 -7.00 4.28
N ARG A 68 -18.29 -7.61 3.32
CA ARG A 68 -19.23 -6.91 2.44
C ARG A 68 -20.41 -6.28 3.19
N LYS A 69 -20.77 -6.82 4.32
CA LYS A 69 -21.85 -6.27 5.16
C LYS A 69 -21.55 -4.86 5.65
N PHE A 70 -20.26 -4.50 5.76
CA PHE A 70 -19.84 -3.20 6.28
C PHE A 70 -19.55 -2.17 5.20
N VAL A 71 -19.21 -2.58 3.98
CA VAL A 71 -18.70 -1.68 2.95
C VAL A 71 -19.63 -1.47 1.76
N GLY A 72 -20.66 -2.32 1.59
CA GLY A 72 -21.60 -2.21 0.47
C GLY A 72 -21.01 -2.65 -0.87
N GLU A 73 -21.45 -2.01 -1.97
CA GLU A 73 -21.07 -2.42 -3.33
C GLU A 73 -19.72 -1.90 -3.75
N LYS A 74 -19.27 -0.78 -3.19
CA LYS A 74 -17.99 -0.16 -3.50
C LYS A 74 -17.18 0.02 -2.23
N LEU A 75 -15.90 -0.26 -2.37
CA LEU A 75 -14.92 -0.09 -1.30
C LEU A 75 -14.11 1.16 -1.60
N THR A 76 -14.15 2.15 -0.71
CA THR A 76 -13.29 3.32 -0.82
C THR A 76 -12.13 3.16 0.15
N VAL A 77 -10.91 3.13 -0.39
CA VAL A 77 -9.68 2.94 0.38
C VAL A 77 -8.83 4.20 0.29
N THR A 78 -8.51 4.77 1.45
CA THR A 78 -7.56 5.88 1.54
C THR A 78 -6.27 5.34 2.11
N GLN A 79 -5.18 5.49 1.36
CA GLN A 79 -3.84 5.06 1.77
C GLN A 79 -2.97 6.29 1.96
N VAL A 80 -2.48 6.48 3.18
CA VAL A 80 -1.55 7.55 3.52
C VAL A 80 -0.19 6.92 3.80
N GLU A 81 0.85 7.41 3.12
CA GLU A 81 2.22 6.99 3.34
C GLU A 81 3.04 8.19 3.78
N ASN A 82 3.60 8.11 4.97
CA ASN A 82 4.49 9.14 5.50
C ASN A 82 5.93 8.66 5.33
N TRP A 83 6.64 9.31 4.39
CA TRP A 83 8.00 8.94 4.03
C TRP A 83 9.01 9.76 4.84
N GLU A 84 9.98 9.07 5.39
CA GLU A 84 11.11 9.71 6.05
C GLU A 84 12.15 10.13 5.01
N ALA A 85 13.02 11.07 5.39
CA ALA A 85 14.14 11.48 4.54
C ALA A 85 15.03 10.25 4.26
N PRO A 86 15.68 10.20 3.06
CA PRO A 86 16.54 9.07 2.73
C PRO A 86 17.75 8.99 3.65
N ALA A 87 18.19 7.77 3.96
CA ALA A 87 19.42 7.51 4.66
C ALA A 87 20.63 7.80 3.75
N ALA A 88 21.83 7.74 4.32
CA ALA A 88 23.07 8.03 3.58
C ALA A 88 23.27 7.12 2.37
N ASP A 89 22.82 5.86 2.43
CA ASP A 89 22.91 4.90 1.33
C ASP A 89 21.73 5.00 0.35
N GLY A 90 20.79 5.93 0.57
CA GLY A 90 19.61 6.10 -0.25
C GLY A 90 18.38 5.31 0.24
N SER A 91 18.54 4.40 1.19
CA SER A 91 17.43 3.63 1.75
C SER A 91 16.37 4.54 2.34
N ARG A 92 15.11 4.15 2.20
CA ARG A 92 13.97 4.97 2.66
C ARG A 92 12.98 4.10 3.44
N GLN A 93 12.21 4.75 4.30
CA GLN A 93 11.16 4.12 5.07
C GLN A 93 9.89 4.95 4.99
N SER A 94 8.74 4.28 4.91
CA SER A 94 7.44 4.94 5.04
C SER A 94 6.57 4.22 6.05
N ASN A 95 5.72 5.01 6.72
CA ASN A 95 4.68 4.49 7.58
C ASN A 95 3.36 4.59 6.82
N ILE A 96 2.67 3.48 6.68
CA ILE A 96 1.45 3.37 5.87
C ILE A 96 0.24 3.22 6.78
N THR A 97 -0.81 3.95 6.50
CA THR A 97 -2.12 3.79 7.12
C THR A 97 -3.15 3.58 6.02
N LEU A 98 -3.95 2.53 6.12
CA LEU A 98 -5.09 2.30 5.25
C LEU A 98 -6.37 2.57 6.03
N LYS A 99 -7.26 3.35 5.42
CA LYS A 99 -8.61 3.57 5.93
C LYS A 99 -9.60 3.09 4.88
N ILE A 100 -10.49 2.22 5.29
CA ILE A 100 -11.50 1.65 4.43
C ILE A 100 -12.85 2.20 4.89
N ALA A 101 -13.48 3.03 4.07
CA ALA A 101 -14.74 3.68 4.43
C ALA A 101 -15.82 2.64 4.76
N GLY A 102 -16.44 2.80 5.92
CA GLY A 102 -17.50 1.91 6.37
C GLY A 102 -17.03 0.58 6.97
N ALA A 103 -15.74 0.25 6.86
CA ALA A 103 -15.21 -0.99 7.42
C ALA A 103 -14.62 -0.76 8.82
N PRO A 104 -14.90 -1.65 9.78
CA PRO A 104 -14.36 -1.55 11.14
C PRO A 104 -12.95 -2.16 11.20
N LEU A 105 -12.03 -1.65 10.38
CA LEU A 105 -10.66 -2.13 10.28
C LEU A 105 -9.66 -1.02 10.53
N ASP A 106 -8.61 -1.35 11.27
CA ASP A 106 -7.43 -0.51 11.45
C ASP A 106 -6.25 -1.23 10.82
N VAL A 107 -5.61 -0.58 9.83
CA VAL A 107 -4.48 -1.14 9.10
C VAL A 107 -3.31 -0.16 9.17
N THR A 108 -2.19 -0.64 9.71
CA THR A 108 -0.94 0.11 9.72
C THR A 108 0.18 -0.79 9.21
N ALA A 109 1.16 -0.20 8.56
CA ALA A 109 2.32 -0.92 8.05
C ALA A 109 3.55 -0.03 8.00
N VAL A 110 4.72 -0.66 8.00
CA VAL A 110 6.00 -0.01 7.73
C VAL A 110 6.56 -0.63 6.47
N GLN A 111 6.95 0.21 5.54
CA GLN A 111 7.58 -0.20 4.29
C GLN A 111 9.00 0.35 4.25
N ARG A 112 9.96 -0.52 3.95
CA ARG A 112 11.37 -0.13 3.83
C ARG A 112 11.86 -0.44 2.43
N LEU A 113 12.47 0.55 1.81
CA LEU A 113 13.21 0.40 0.55
C LEU A 113 14.67 0.35 0.91
N VAL A 114 15.26 -0.85 0.94
CA VAL A 114 16.65 -1.07 1.36
C VAL A 114 17.55 -1.14 0.15
N ALA A 115 18.56 -0.26 0.10
CA ALA A 115 19.54 -0.25 -1.00
C ALA A 115 20.47 -1.47 -0.85
N GLU A 116 20.58 -2.27 -1.92
CA GLU A 116 21.48 -3.41 -2.01
C GLU A 116 22.24 -3.34 -3.34
N GLY A 117 23.34 -2.57 -3.36
CA GLY A 117 24.04 -2.28 -4.61
C GLY A 117 23.11 -1.48 -5.55
N GLY A 118 22.95 -1.94 -6.78
CA GLY A 118 22.00 -1.33 -7.73
C GLY A 118 20.58 -1.81 -7.59
N ASN A 119 20.28 -2.67 -6.62
CA ASN A 119 18.97 -3.28 -6.40
C ASN A 119 18.27 -2.66 -5.18
N THR A 120 16.98 -2.92 -5.07
CA THR A 120 16.18 -2.51 -3.91
C THR A 120 15.50 -3.74 -3.32
N ARG A 121 15.68 -3.97 -2.02
CA ARG A 121 14.86 -4.92 -1.28
C ARG A 121 13.73 -4.14 -0.62
N ILE A 122 12.50 -4.48 -0.94
CA ILE A 122 11.31 -3.87 -0.35
C ILE A 122 10.83 -4.78 0.76
N GLU A 123 10.83 -4.29 1.99
CA GLU A 123 10.33 -5.00 3.16
C GLU A 123 9.04 -4.34 3.63
N LEU A 124 8.02 -5.15 3.85
CA LEU A 124 6.72 -4.68 4.34
C LEU A 124 6.34 -5.47 5.58
N GLU A 125 6.03 -4.76 6.65
CA GLU A 125 5.52 -5.34 7.89
C GLU A 125 4.31 -4.53 8.34
N GLY A 126 3.23 -5.21 8.68
CA GLY A 126 2.02 -4.51 9.08
C GLY A 126 1.12 -5.30 9.99
N ASN A 127 0.02 -4.68 10.37
CA ASN A 127 -0.96 -5.26 11.25
C ASN A 127 -2.37 -4.83 10.86
N VAL A 128 -3.30 -5.78 10.92
CA VAL A 128 -4.72 -5.58 10.67
C VAL A 128 -5.48 -5.92 11.94
N THR A 129 -6.26 -4.99 12.45
CA THR A 129 -7.09 -5.20 13.63
C THR A 129 -8.52 -4.71 13.38
N SER A 130 -9.45 -5.20 14.18
CA SER A 130 -10.83 -4.73 14.19
C SER A 130 -11.31 -4.65 15.63
N SER A 131 -12.02 -3.57 15.97
CA SER A 131 -12.56 -3.33 17.31
C SER A 131 -14.01 -3.83 17.48
N VAL A 132 -14.56 -4.53 16.49
CA VAL A 132 -15.94 -5.05 16.59
C VAL A 132 -16.03 -6.07 17.72
N PRO A 133 -16.94 -5.88 18.69
CA PRO A 133 -17.09 -6.82 19.80
C PRO A 133 -17.36 -8.25 19.31
N PHE A 134 -16.65 -9.21 19.89
CA PHE A 134 -16.76 -10.66 19.63
C PHE A 134 -16.37 -11.12 18.23
N LEU A 135 -16.37 -10.20 17.22
CA LEU A 135 -16.10 -10.55 15.82
C LEU A 135 -14.77 -9.99 15.31
N GLY A 136 -14.10 -9.12 16.11
CA GLY A 136 -12.90 -8.40 15.66
C GLY A 136 -11.82 -9.31 15.10
N GLY A 137 -11.51 -10.41 15.78
CA GLY A 137 -10.50 -11.35 15.33
C GLY A 137 -10.85 -12.03 14.01
N LYS A 138 -12.12 -12.39 13.82
CA LYS A 138 -12.60 -13.03 12.58
C LYS A 138 -12.60 -12.05 11.41
N ILE A 139 -12.97 -10.79 11.67
CA ILE A 139 -12.97 -9.75 10.64
C ILE A 139 -11.55 -9.46 10.20
N ALA A 140 -10.62 -9.29 11.13
CA ALA A 140 -9.21 -9.07 10.84
C ALA A 140 -8.61 -10.25 10.06
N GLU A 141 -8.89 -11.48 10.47
CA GLU A 141 -8.43 -12.68 9.79
C GLU A 141 -8.95 -12.76 8.35
N ALA A 142 -10.24 -12.46 8.15
CA ALA A 142 -10.84 -12.48 6.82
C ALA A 142 -10.28 -11.36 5.91
N ALA A 143 -9.93 -10.21 6.47
CA ALA A 143 -9.42 -9.07 5.72
C ALA A 143 -7.92 -9.18 5.41
N GLU A 144 -7.15 -9.88 6.22
CA GLU A 144 -5.68 -9.93 6.11
C GLU A 144 -5.17 -10.28 4.70
N PRO A 145 -5.65 -11.33 4.01
CA PRO A 145 -5.17 -11.64 2.66
C PRO A 145 -5.41 -10.52 1.66
N MET A 146 -6.54 -9.82 1.77
CA MET A 146 -6.88 -8.72 0.88
C MET A 146 -6.02 -7.50 1.15
N VAL A 147 -5.79 -7.20 2.42
CA VAL A 147 -4.92 -6.09 2.85
C VAL A 147 -3.48 -6.35 2.43
N SER A 148 -2.99 -7.56 2.66
CA SER A 148 -1.65 -7.96 2.26
C SER A 148 -1.45 -7.78 0.75
N LYS A 149 -2.40 -8.23 -0.04
CA LYS A 149 -2.37 -8.08 -1.50
C LYS A 149 -2.37 -6.60 -1.90
N ALA A 150 -3.22 -5.80 -1.29
CA ALA A 150 -3.32 -4.36 -1.59
C ALA A 150 -2.02 -3.62 -1.28
N LEU A 151 -1.38 -3.94 -0.15
CA LEU A 151 -0.12 -3.31 0.24
C LEU A 151 1.06 -3.76 -0.64
N ASN A 152 1.02 -4.99 -1.15
CA ASN A 152 2.10 -5.54 -1.97
C ASN A 152 2.00 -5.20 -3.46
N ILE A 153 0.88 -4.68 -3.93
CA ILE A 153 0.66 -4.46 -5.35
C ILE A 153 1.70 -3.50 -5.96
N GLN A 154 2.09 -2.47 -5.22
CA GLN A 154 3.11 -1.53 -5.67
C GLN A 154 4.43 -2.24 -5.94
N SER A 155 4.88 -3.06 -4.99
CA SER A 155 6.12 -3.82 -5.12
C SER A 155 6.07 -4.78 -6.30
N GLN A 156 4.96 -5.48 -6.47
CA GLN A 156 4.79 -6.47 -7.54
C GLN A 156 4.74 -5.83 -8.92
N GLN A 157 4.13 -4.65 -9.06
CA GLN A 157 3.99 -3.98 -10.35
C GLN A 157 5.17 -3.07 -10.71
N ALA A 158 5.99 -2.71 -9.72
CA ALA A 158 7.06 -1.73 -9.92
C ALA A 158 8.11 -2.17 -10.94
N GLN A 159 8.49 -3.43 -10.95
CA GLN A 159 9.50 -3.93 -11.89
C GLN A 159 9.04 -3.77 -13.34
N ALA A 160 7.84 -4.24 -13.65
CA ALA A 160 7.29 -4.14 -15.01
C ALA A 160 7.12 -2.68 -15.43
N TRP A 161 6.67 -1.83 -14.52
CA TRP A 161 6.52 -0.39 -14.78
C TRP A 161 7.86 0.26 -15.11
N LEU A 162 8.90 0.02 -14.30
CA LEU A 162 10.22 0.61 -14.50
C LEU A 162 10.90 0.10 -15.77
N GLU A 163 10.63 -1.13 -16.17
CA GLU A 163 11.19 -1.71 -17.40
C GLU A 163 10.55 -1.14 -18.68
N SER A 164 9.32 -0.61 -18.59
CA SER A 164 8.58 -0.05 -19.73
C SER A 164 8.48 1.49 -19.72
N HIS A 165 9.00 2.12 -18.74
CA HIS A 165 9.04 3.58 -18.58
C HIS A 165 10.44 4.04 -18.16
#